data_37f8017b34663981b7cfa347b4f50be6
#
_entry.id   37f8017b34663981b7cfa347b4f50be6
#
_cell.length_a   1.000
_cell.length_b   1.000
_cell.length_c   1.000
_cell.angle_alpha   90.00
_cell.angle_beta   90.00
_cell.angle_gamma   90.00
#
_symmetry.space_group_name_H-M   'P 1'
#
loop_
_entity.id
_entity.type
_entity.pdbx_description
1 polymer ?
#
loop_
_entity_poly.entity_id
_entity_poly.type
_entity_poly.pdbx_seq_one_letter_code
_entity_poly.pdbx_strand_id
1 'polypeptide(L)'
;MCNLTAKQNLRYDLLKATNYDVCNAKKCYDFINGNEPENQPAAGKTTLADGIYLIQANGPVVRYTGQTLAEAEKDFCTGIGVKFGDKSLVLALNDISDKDIALTTENGGTRFITSYHQAAEDMDGMEATNDIRDILNMGIADEEYIPSLGELYFILAHFSQINAALKAVGGEPLRNDWYWSSTQYDATTAWTLYLSNGSATNSAKATLQHRVRPVSAFLPLNS
;
A
#
# COMPACT_ATOMS: atom_id res chain seq x y z
N MET A 1 -24.95 -13.23 32.10
CA MET A 1 -25.03 -12.06 31.22
C MET A 1 -24.41 -10.89 31.97
N CYS A 2 -23.33 -10.29 31.50
CA CYS A 2 -22.76 -9.09 32.14
C CYS A 2 -23.71 -7.92 31.90
N ASN A 3 -24.30 -7.39 33.00
CA ASN A 3 -25.09 -6.16 32.93
C ASN A 3 -24.13 -4.97 32.81
N LEU A 4 -23.95 -4.46 31.59
CA LEU A 4 -23.22 -3.22 31.32
C LEU A 4 -24.03 -2.03 31.91
N THR A 5 -23.34 -1.04 32.47
CA THR A 5 -23.99 0.22 32.85
C THR A 5 -24.47 0.98 31.60
N ALA A 6 -25.44 1.90 31.78
CA ALA A 6 -25.95 2.71 30.66
C ALA A 6 -24.80 3.43 29.90
N LYS A 7 -23.77 3.87 30.64
CA LYS A 7 -22.57 4.52 30.10
C LYS A 7 -21.68 3.57 29.30
N GLN A 8 -21.59 2.31 29.70
CA GLN A 8 -20.85 1.26 28.97
C GLN A 8 -21.60 0.84 27.70
N ASN A 9 -22.94 0.75 27.78
CA ASN A 9 -23.76 0.46 26.62
C ASN A 9 -23.65 1.57 25.55
N LEU A 10 -23.73 2.85 25.96
CA LEU A 10 -23.56 3.98 25.04
C LEU A 10 -22.19 3.96 24.35
N ARG A 11 -21.12 3.66 25.08
CA ARG A 11 -19.76 3.52 24.49
C ARG A 11 -19.70 2.39 23.48
N TYR A 12 -20.31 1.25 23.78
CA TYR A 12 -20.36 0.10 22.87
C TYR A 12 -21.15 0.42 21.61
N ASP A 13 -22.29 1.09 21.75
CA ASP A 13 -23.15 1.48 20.61
C ASP A 13 -22.43 2.51 19.72
N LEU A 14 -21.71 3.47 20.29
CA LEU A 14 -20.92 4.44 19.54
C LEU A 14 -19.74 3.78 18.79
N LEU A 15 -19.06 2.83 19.42
CA LEU A 15 -18.00 2.05 18.76
C LEU A 15 -18.56 1.28 17.57
N LYS A 16 -19.71 0.65 17.75
CA LYS A 16 -20.39 -0.08 16.69
C LYS A 16 -20.84 0.83 15.54
N ALA A 17 -21.43 1.99 15.88
CA ALA A 17 -21.89 2.99 14.89
C ALA A 17 -20.74 3.61 14.08
N THR A 18 -19.54 3.68 14.66
CA THR A 18 -18.33 4.18 14.02
C THR A 18 -17.44 3.06 13.45
N ASN A 19 -18.00 1.88 13.22
CA ASN A 19 -17.28 0.71 12.73
C ASN A 19 -16.03 0.38 13.56
N TYR A 20 -16.18 0.47 14.90
CA TYR A 20 -15.10 0.25 15.90
C TYR A 20 -13.95 1.27 15.86
N ASP A 21 -14.14 2.42 15.22
CA ASP A 21 -13.20 3.53 15.31
C ASP A 21 -13.29 4.20 16.70
N VAL A 22 -12.33 3.89 17.55
CA VAL A 22 -12.28 4.38 18.95
C VAL A 22 -12.17 5.89 19.01
N CYS A 23 -11.47 6.53 18.08
CA CYS A 23 -11.27 7.98 18.06
C CYS A 23 -12.58 8.72 17.74
N ASN A 24 -13.31 8.27 16.72
CA ASN A 24 -14.60 8.85 16.36
C ASN A 24 -15.69 8.52 17.39
N ALA A 25 -15.69 7.32 17.97
CA ALA A 25 -16.59 6.95 19.04
C ALA A 25 -16.38 7.83 20.28
N LYS A 26 -15.13 8.12 20.64
CA LYS A 26 -14.80 9.03 21.75
C LYS A 26 -15.29 10.45 21.48
N LYS A 27 -15.07 11.00 20.30
CA LYS A 27 -15.55 12.34 19.90
C LYS A 27 -17.08 12.46 20.02
N CYS A 28 -17.81 11.46 19.52
CA CYS A 28 -19.26 11.41 19.64
C CYS A 28 -19.70 11.34 21.10
N TYR A 29 -19.02 10.53 21.91
CA TYR A 29 -19.31 10.39 23.34
C TYR A 29 -19.11 11.70 24.10
N ASP A 30 -17.99 12.39 23.85
CA ASP A 30 -17.65 13.66 24.51
C ASP A 30 -18.65 14.76 24.12
N PHE A 31 -19.03 14.86 22.85
CA PHE A 31 -20.07 15.77 22.36
C PHE A 31 -21.44 15.53 23.03
N ILE A 32 -21.89 14.28 23.13
CA ILE A 32 -23.18 13.91 23.74
C ILE A 32 -23.19 14.25 25.23
N ASN A 33 -22.07 14.16 25.93
CA ASN A 33 -21.97 14.43 27.36
C ASN A 33 -21.64 15.88 27.70
N GLY A 34 -21.66 16.80 26.70
CA GLY A 34 -21.37 18.25 26.92
C GLY A 34 -19.93 18.52 27.35
N ASN A 35 -19.04 17.58 27.18
CA ASN A 35 -17.62 17.82 27.29
C ASN A 35 -17.22 18.52 25.98
N GLU A 36 -17.02 19.85 26.04
CA GLU A 36 -16.31 20.51 24.93
C GLU A 36 -15.01 19.74 24.70
N PRO A 37 -14.62 19.45 23.45
CA PRO A 37 -13.30 18.93 23.22
C PRO A 37 -12.35 19.93 23.87
N GLU A 38 -11.65 19.51 24.94
CA GLU A 38 -10.51 20.28 25.42
C GLU A 38 -9.75 20.72 24.19
N ASN A 39 -9.46 22.00 24.13
CA ASN A 39 -8.63 22.61 23.10
C ASN A 39 -7.24 21.96 23.21
N GLN A 40 -7.17 20.66 22.92
CA GLN A 40 -5.88 20.03 22.66
C GLN A 40 -5.30 20.87 21.52
N PRO A 41 -4.13 21.45 21.72
CA PRO A 41 -3.41 22.11 20.64
C PRO A 41 -3.46 21.09 19.51
N ALA A 42 -4.08 21.51 18.38
CA ALA A 42 -4.36 20.65 17.23
C ALA A 42 -3.20 19.68 17.13
N ALA A 43 -3.48 18.38 17.40
CA ALA A 43 -2.44 17.37 17.38
C ALA A 43 -1.81 17.56 16.02
N GLY A 44 -0.64 18.19 15.99
CA GLY A 44 0.02 18.56 14.78
C GLY A 44 0.03 17.28 13.99
N LYS A 45 -0.46 17.29 12.73
CA LYS A 45 -0.40 16.14 11.85
C LYS A 45 1.01 15.61 12.03
N THR A 46 1.18 14.54 12.81
CA THR A 46 2.48 13.91 13.00
C THR A 46 2.74 13.22 11.68
N THR A 47 3.23 14.01 10.70
CA THR A 47 3.65 13.46 9.43
C THR A 47 4.80 12.51 9.74
N LEU A 48 4.63 11.25 9.45
CA LEU A 48 5.72 10.29 9.59
C LEU A 48 6.97 10.83 8.89
N ALA A 49 8.11 10.73 9.57
CA ALA A 49 9.40 11.09 8.98
C ALA A 49 9.69 10.18 7.76
N ASP A 50 10.55 10.62 6.87
CA ASP A 50 10.99 9.81 5.75
C ASP A 50 11.66 8.53 6.24
N GLY A 51 11.33 7.39 5.62
CA GLY A 51 11.88 6.10 6.03
C GLY A 51 11.07 4.90 5.56
N ILE A 52 11.56 3.75 5.98
CA ILE A 52 10.91 2.45 5.80
C ILE A 52 10.18 2.09 7.09
N TYR A 53 9.02 1.47 6.95
CA TYR A 53 8.13 1.13 8.05
C TYR A 53 7.64 -0.31 7.94
N LEU A 54 7.44 -0.96 9.08
CA LEU A 54 6.74 -2.24 9.19
C LEU A 54 5.27 -1.95 9.48
N ILE A 55 4.40 -2.47 8.65
CA ILE A 55 2.95 -2.35 8.80
C ILE A 55 2.46 -3.57 9.57
N GLN A 56 1.88 -3.36 10.73
CA GLN A 56 1.39 -4.43 11.60
C GLN A 56 -0.12 -4.61 11.43
N ALA A 57 -0.60 -5.85 11.39
CA ALA A 57 -2.02 -6.17 11.19
C ALA A 57 -2.97 -5.48 12.18
N ASN A 58 -2.56 -5.32 13.44
CA ASN A 58 -3.37 -4.76 14.51
C ASN A 58 -2.56 -3.83 15.44
N GLY A 59 -1.52 -3.20 14.91
CA GLY A 59 -0.57 -2.48 15.74
C GLY A 59 -0.10 -1.15 15.15
N PRO A 60 0.77 -0.46 15.86
CA PRO A 60 1.37 0.76 15.38
C PRO A 60 2.26 0.50 14.15
N VAL A 61 2.39 1.52 13.32
CA VAL A 61 3.38 1.55 12.25
C VAL A 61 4.78 1.71 12.88
N VAL A 62 5.67 0.75 12.68
CA VAL A 62 6.99 0.71 13.30
C VAL A 62 8.06 1.12 12.30
N ARG A 63 8.85 2.16 12.61
CA ARG A 63 9.95 2.57 11.74
C ARG A 63 11.05 1.50 11.75
N TYR A 64 11.45 1.05 10.56
CA TYR A 64 12.55 0.10 10.39
C TYR A 64 13.86 0.86 10.15
N THR A 65 14.84 0.61 11.02
CA THR A 65 16.19 1.23 10.96
C THR A 65 17.32 0.18 10.90
N GLY A 66 16.96 -1.08 10.58
CA GLY A 66 17.90 -2.19 10.59
C GLY A 66 18.00 -2.91 11.94
N GLN A 67 17.09 -2.64 12.87
CA GLN A 67 17.05 -3.30 14.18
C GLN A 67 16.69 -4.79 14.03
N THR A 68 17.14 -5.60 15.00
CA THR A 68 16.69 -6.98 15.15
C THR A 68 15.24 -7.00 15.62
N LEU A 69 14.41 -7.78 14.95
CA LEU A 69 12.98 -7.90 15.24
C LEU A 69 12.72 -9.14 16.10
N ALA A 70 11.78 -9.02 17.07
CA ALA A 70 11.23 -10.18 17.74
C ALA A 70 10.36 -11.00 16.78
N GLU A 71 10.19 -12.32 17.03
CA GLU A 71 9.36 -13.16 16.16
C GLU A 71 7.93 -12.63 16.02
N ALA A 72 7.33 -12.16 17.12
CA ALA A 72 6.00 -11.56 17.08
C ALA A 72 5.91 -10.31 16.17
N GLU A 73 6.97 -9.51 16.05
CA GLU A 73 7.00 -8.36 15.14
C GLU A 73 7.07 -8.80 13.68
N LYS A 74 7.70 -9.94 13.40
CA LYS A 74 7.75 -10.52 12.06
C LYS A 74 6.40 -11.14 11.68
N ASP A 75 5.82 -11.95 12.56
CA ASP A 75 4.58 -12.69 12.34
C ASP A 75 3.36 -11.78 12.10
N PHE A 76 3.33 -10.60 12.73
CA PHE A 76 2.26 -9.63 12.57
C PHE A 76 2.50 -8.60 11.45
N CYS A 77 3.67 -8.62 10.81
CA CYS A 77 3.95 -7.69 9.70
C CYS A 77 3.16 -8.10 8.46
N THR A 78 2.37 -7.18 7.92
CA THR A 78 1.53 -7.40 6.73
C THR A 78 2.06 -6.70 5.49
N GLY A 79 2.99 -5.77 5.63
CA GLY A 79 3.57 -5.05 4.50
C GLY A 79 4.72 -4.14 4.91
N ILE A 80 5.42 -3.62 3.91
CA ILE A 80 6.51 -2.66 4.09
C ILE A 80 6.07 -1.29 3.63
N GLY A 81 5.89 -0.36 4.56
CA GLY A 81 5.62 1.04 4.28
C GLY A 81 6.87 1.78 3.81
N VAL A 82 6.73 2.56 2.75
CA VAL A 82 7.79 3.42 2.20
C VAL A 82 7.26 4.84 2.19
N LYS A 83 7.95 5.76 2.86
CA LYS A 83 7.56 7.17 2.94
C LYS A 83 8.78 8.05 2.72
N PHE A 84 8.79 8.86 1.66
CA PHE A 84 9.82 9.85 1.38
C PHE A 84 9.23 11.08 0.68
N GLY A 85 9.46 12.24 1.24
CA GLY A 85 8.84 13.48 0.79
C GLY A 85 7.31 13.44 0.93
N ASP A 86 6.61 13.72 -0.13
CA ASP A 86 5.15 13.63 -0.25
C ASP A 86 4.64 12.26 -0.73
N LYS A 87 5.55 11.37 -1.13
CA LYS A 87 5.24 10.05 -1.68
C LYS A 87 5.24 8.99 -0.58
N SER A 88 4.26 8.11 -0.63
CA SER A 88 4.20 6.95 0.26
C SER A 88 3.33 5.85 -0.31
N LEU A 89 3.70 4.59 -0.03
CA LEU A 89 2.92 3.40 -0.34
C LEU A 89 3.32 2.25 0.60
N VAL A 90 2.54 1.20 0.61
CA VAL A 90 2.86 -0.06 1.31
C VAL A 90 3.05 -1.15 0.28
N LEU A 91 4.19 -1.84 0.33
CA LEU A 91 4.42 -3.04 -0.49
C LEU A 91 3.89 -4.28 0.22
N ALA A 92 3.25 -5.17 -0.52
CA ALA A 92 2.99 -6.53 -0.07
C ALA A 92 4.31 -7.27 0.22
N LEU A 93 4.29 -8.22 1.15
CA LEU A 93 5.49 -8.95 1.55
C LEU A 93 6.04 -9.87 0.45
N ASN A 94 5.19 -10.31 -0.48
CA ASN A 94 5.54 -11.26 -1.53
C ASN A 94 5.05 -10.77 -2.89
N ASP A 95 5.68 -11.23 -3.97
CA ASP A 95 5.10 -11.11 -5.31
C ASP A 95 3.78 -11.90 -5.36
N ILE A 96 2.87 -11.52 -6.25
CA ILE A 96 1.55 -12.16 -6.39
C ILE A 96 1.68 -13.64 -6.80
N SER A 97 2.80 -14.01 -7.39
CA SER A 97 3.12 -15.36 -7.87
C SER A 97 4.63 -15.60 -7.77
N ASP A 98 5.02 -16.84 -7.51
CA ASP A 98 6.42 -17.31 -7.57
C ASP A 98 6.99 -17.30 -9.01
N LYS A 99 6.12 -17.17 -10.01
CA LYS A 99 6.44 -17.10 -11.45
C LYS A 99 6.04 -15.78 -12.06
N ASP A 100 6.66 -15.49 -13.21
CA ASP A 100 6.22 -14.41 -14.07
C ASP A 100 4.83 -14.72 -14.64
N ILE A 101 3.99 -13.70 -14.74
CA ILE A 101 2.61 -13.82 -15.19
C ILE A 101 2.28 -12.72 -16.23
N ALA A 102 1.33 -12.99 -17.12
CA ALA A 102 0.74 -11.95 -17.95
C ALA A 102 -0.05 -10.98 -17.08
N LEU A 103 -0.06 -9.69 -17.44
CA LEU A 103 -0.77 -8.67 -16.66
C LEU A 103 -2.27 -8.85 -16.76
N THR A 104 -2.77 -9.12 -17.96
CA THR A 104 -4.20 -9.24 -18.26
C THR A 104 -4.50 -10.54 -19.00
N THR A 105 -5.76 -10.97 -18.99
CA THR A 105 -6.26 -12.13 -19.75
C THR A 105 -6.55 -11.78 -21.21
N GLU A 106 -6.82 -10.49 -21.49
CA GLU A 106 -7.15 -9.97 -22.82
C GLU A 106 -6.66 -8.53 -22.97
N ASN A 107 -6.76 -7.97 -24.16
CA ASN A 107 -6.47 -6.57 -24.46
C ASN A 107 -7.63 -5.68 -23.96
N GLY A 108 -7.32 -4.49 -23.44
CA GLY A 108 -8.36 -3.58 -22.90
C GLY A 108 -7.75 -2.40 -22.18
N GLY A 109 -8.61 -1.68 -21.43
CA GLY A 109 -8.27 -0.46 -20.72
C GLY A 109 -8.49 0.79 -21.56
N THR A 110 -8.51 1.94 -20.91
CA THR A 110 -8.85 3.25 -21.51
C THR A 110 -7.89 4.36 -21.09
N ARG A 111 -7.16 4.20 -20.00
CA ARG A 111 -6.21 5.19 -19.46
C ARG A 111 -4.80 4.92 -20.02
N PHE A 112 -4.43 5.63 -21.11
CA PHE A 112 -3.14 5.41 -21.78
C PHE A 112 -2.18 6.57 -21.58
N ILE A 113 -0.91 6.25 -21.29
CA ILE A 113 0.19 7.20 -21.19
C ILE A 113 1.32 6.72 -22.08
N THR A 114 1.43 7.30 -23.29
CA THR A 114 2.41 6.90 -24.31
C THR A 114 3.76 7.61 -24.15
N SER A 115 3.79 8.75 -23.44
CA SER A 115 5.04 9.45 -23.15
C SER A 115 5.75 8.78 -21.97
N TYR A 116 6.99 8.33 -22.19
CA TYR A 116 7.82 7.79 -21.12
C TYR A 116 7.97 8.76 -19.93
N HIS A 117 8.17 10.04 -20.22
CA HIS A 117 8.34 11.05 -19.16
C HIS A 117 7.10 11.18 -18.28
N GLN A 118 5.92 11.23 -18.90
CA GLN A 118 4.65 11.25 -18.17
C GLN A 118 4.38 9.94 -17.41
N ALA A 119 4.71 8.81 -18.01
CA ALA A 119 4.55 7.51 -17.37
C ALA A 119 5.47 7.35 -16.15
N ALA A 120 6.72 7.85 -16.22
CA ALA A 120 7.67 7.84 -15.12
C ALA A 120 7.27 8.76 -13.95
N GLU A 121 6.41 9.74 -14.19
CA GLU A 121 5.83 10.64 -13.18
C GLU A 121 4.45 10.21 -12.69
N ASP A 122 3.82 9.22 -13.34
CA ASP A 122 2.50 8.69 -12.98
C ASP A 122 2.57 8.01 -11.61
N MET A 123 1.78 8.52 -10.65
CA MET A 123 1.68 8.02 -9.28
C MET A 123 0.27 7.51 -8.96
N ASP A 124 -0.55 7.26 -9.98
CA ASP A 124 -1.97 6.89 -9.85
C ASP A 124 -2.18 5.40 -10.15
N GLY A 125 -1.35 4.53 -9.54
CA GLY A 125 -1.40 3.09 -9.77
C GLY A 125 -2.75 2.46 -9.40
N MET A 126 -3.41 2.94 -8.35
CA MET A 126 -4.73 2.48 -7.97
C MET A 126 -5.76 2.72 -9.09
N GLU A 127 -5.82 3.94 -9.65
CA GLU A 127 -6.75 4.28 -10.69
C GLU A 127 -6.42 3.54 -12.00
N ALA A 128 -5.13 3.44 -12.34
CA ALA A 128 -4.67 2.67 -13.49
C ALA A 128 -4.98 1.17 -13.36
N THR A 129 -4.89 0.60 -12.16
CA THR A 129 -5.28 -0.80 -11.90
C THR A 129 -6.79 -0.98 -12.04
N ASN A 130 -7.59 -0.04 -11.51
CA ASN A 130 -9.04 -0.11 -11.60
C ASN A 130 -9.54 -0.06 -13.04
N ASP A 131 -8.86 0.65 -13.94
CA ASP A 131 -9.19 0.69 -15.38
C ASP A 131 -9.07 -0.68 -16.09
N ILE A 132 -8.29 -1.61 -15.52
CA ILE A 132 -8.10 -2.97 -16.06
C ILE A 132 -8.44 -4.07 -15.06
N ARG A 133 -9.06 -3.76 -13.92
CA ARG A 133 -9.29 -4.73 -12.83
C ARG A 133 -10.06 -5.96 -13.29
N ASP A 134 -11.07 -5.78 -14.12
CA ASP A 134 -11.94 -6.88 -14.60
C ASP A 134 -11.22 -7.85 -15.56
N ILE A 135 -10.12 -7.42 -16.17
CA ILE A 135 -9.32 -8.23 -17.11
C ILE A 135 -7.95 -8.64 -16.55
N LEU A 136 -7.65 -8.36 -15.28
CA LEU A 136 -6.40 -8.80 -14.67
C LEU A 136 -6.29 -10.33 -14.69
N ASN A 137 -5.10 -10.83 -14.99
CA ASN A 137 -4.79 -12.28 -14.97
C ASN A 137 -4.39 -12.76 -13.56
N MET A 138 -4.85 -12.06 -12.52
CA MET A 138 -4.56 -12.39 -11.14
C MET A 138 -5.62 -11.79 -10.22
N GLY A 139 -5.82 -12.42 -9.05
CA GLY A 139 -6.59 -11.83 -7.95
C GLY A 139 -5.71 -10.94 -7.09
N ILE A 140 -6.16 -9.73 -6.82
CA ILE A 140 -5.60 -8.80 -5.82
C ILE A 140 -6.72 -8.35 -4.89
N ALA A 141 -6.41 -8.02 -3.63
CA ALA A 141 -7.40 -7.50 -2.69
C ALA A 141 -7.94 -6.14 -3.14
N ASP A 142 -9.12 -5.75 -2.65
CA ASP A 142 -9.77 -4.50 -3.07
C ASP A 142 -8.94 -3.25 -2.73
N GLU A 143 -8.23 -3.29 -1.61
CA GLU A 143 -7.32 -2.23 -1.16
C GLU A 143 -5.93 -2.28 -1.82
N GLU A 144 -5.60 -3.36 -2.52
CA GLU A 144 -4.34 -3.54 -3.24
C GLU A 144 -4.48 -3.13 -4.70
N TYR A 145 -3.34 -2.75 -5.28
CA TYR A 145 -3.23 -2.41 -6.69
C TYR A 145 -1.82 -2.71 -7.23
N ILE A 146 -1.70 -2.72 -8.53
CA ILE A 146 -0.41 -2.86 -9.22
C ILE A 146 0.21 -1.46 -9.31
N PRO A 147 1.46 -1.27 -8.87
CA PRO A 147 2.07 0.05 -8.89
C PRO A 147 2.13 0.64 -10.31
N SER A 148 1.96 1.94 -10.43
CA SER A 148 2.24 2.68 -11.66
C SER A 148 3.74 2.67 -11.98
N LEU A 149 4.13 3.14 -13.17
CA LEU A 149 5.55 3.23 -13.53
C LEU A 149 6.31 4.19 -12.61
N GLY A 150 5.72 5.33 -12.25
CA GLY A 150 6.33 6.28 -11.30
C GLY A 150 6.47 5.70 -9.90
N GLU A 151 5.48 4.92 -9.44
CA GLU A 151 5.57 4.20 -8.16
C GLU A 151 6.62 3.09 -8.20
N LEU A 152 6.81 2.40 -9.31
CA LEU A 152 7.92 1.45 -9.49
C LEU A 152 9.29 2.16 -9.43
N TYR A 153 9.43 3.35 -10.01
CA TYR A 153 10.65 4.15 -9.87
C TYR A 153 10.87 4.62 -8.43
N PHE A 154 9.80 4.98 -7.72
CA PHE A 154 9.88 5.29 -6.29
C PHE A 154 10.34 4.08 -5.46
N ILE A 155 9.82 2.89 -5.75
CA ILE A 155 10.26 1.62 -5.14
C ILE A 155 11.74 1.36 -5.47
N LEU A 156 12.15 1.52 -6.72
CA LEU A 156 13.54 1.33 -7.16
C LEU A 156 14.51 2.27 -6.44
N ALA A 157 14.14 3.52 -6.25
CA ALA A 157 14.96 4.50 -5.52
C ALA A 157 15.28 4.06 -4.08
N HIS A 158 14.42 3.23 -3.48
CA HIS A 158 14.56 2.72 -2.11
C HIS A 158 14.78 1.20 -2.03
N PHE A 159 15.12 0.57 -3.16
CA PHE A 159 15.21 -0.89 -3.35
C PHE A 159 16.00 -1.62 -2.26
N SER A 160 17.19 -1.11 -1.92
CA SER A 160 18.07 -1.75 -0.92
C SER A 160 17.46 -1.72 0.49
N GLN A 161 16.82 -0.59 0.86
CA GLN A 161 16.20 -0.42 2.16
C GLN A 161 14.93 -1.28 2.27
N ILE A 162 14.12 -1.32 1.21
CA ILE A 162 12.93 -2.17 1.12
C ILE A 162 13.33 -3.64 1.25
N ASN A 163 14.33 -4.10 0.50
CA ASN A 163 14.78 -5.49 0.55
C ASN A 163 15.39 -5.89 1.90
N ALA A 164 16.04 -4.96 2.60
CA ALA A 164 16.50 -5.20 3.96
C ALA A 164 15.32 -5.42 4.93
N ALA A 165 14.28 -4.61 4.82
CA ALA A 165 13.06 -4.75 5.64
C ALA A 165 12.28 -6.03 5.31
N LEU A 166 12.07 -6.33 4.02
CA LEU A 166 11.42 -7.58 3.57
C LEU A 166 12.13 -8.81 4.16
N LYS A 167 13.46 -8.88 4.04
CA LYS A 167 14.25 -9.98 4.62
C LYS A 167 14.11 -10.06 6.14
N ALA A 168 14.08 -8.92 6.82
CA ALA A 168 13.97 -8.88 8.27
C ALA A 168 12.65 -9.46 8.79
N VAL A 169 11.54 -9.32 8.04
CA VAL A 169 10.22 -9.85 8.40
C VAL A 169 9.91 -11.21 7.75
N GLY A 170 10.85 -11.79 7.00
CA GLY A 170 10.64 -13.08 6.33
C GLY A 170 9.85 -12.98 5.02
N GLY A 171 9.64 -11.79 4.50
CA GLY A 171 9.03 -11.57 3.19
C GLY A 171 9.98 -11.86 2.03
N GLU A 172 9.45 -11.95 0.81
CA GLU A 172 10.23 -12.16 -0.40
C GLU A 172 10.88 -10.86 -0.87
N PRO A 173 12.21 -10.78 -0.96
CA PRO A 173 12.88 -9.60 -1.52
C PRO A 173 12.47 -9.35 -2.97
N LEU A 174 12.36 -8.08 -3.35
CA LEU A 174 12.24 -7.69 -4.76
C LEU A 174 13.44 -8.22 -5.54
N ARG A 175 13.18 -8.73 -6.73
CA ARG A 175 14.21 -9.32 -7.61
C ARG A 175 14.76 -8.29 -8.58
N ASN A 176 15.95 -8.53 -9.07
CA ASN A 176 16.54 -7.81 -10.21
C ASN A 176 15.92 -8.33 -11.51
N ASP A 177 14.64 -8.05 -11.70
CA ASP A 177 13.83 -8.59 -12.79
C ASP A 177 12.85 -7.53 -13.34
N TRP A 178 12.12 -7.88 -14.42
CA TRP A 178 11.06 -7.06 -14.98
C TRP A 178 9.80 -7.15 -14.12
N TYR A 179 9.25 -5.98 -13.77
CA TYR A 179 7.98 -5.85 -13.06
C TYR A 179 6.96 -5.13 -13.91
N TRP A 180 5.74 -5.63 -13.92
CA TRP A 180 4.59 -4.94 -14.50
C TRP A 180 4.28 -3.65 -13.74
N SER A 181 3.98 -2.59 -14.47
CA SER A 181 3.22 -1.46 -13.94
C SER A 181 1.77 -1.51 -14.43
N SER A 182 0.89 -0.84 -13.68
CA SER A 182 -0.50 -0.61 -14.12
C SER A 182 -0.60 0.50 -15.17
N THR A 183 0.43 1.32 -15.35
CA THR A 183 0.46 2.39 -16.36
C THR A 183 0.44 1.78 -17.77
N GLN A 184 -0.66 1.95 -18.49
CA GLN A 184 -0.82 1.37 -19.80
C GLN A 184 -0.26 2.29 -20.88
N TYR A 185 0.43 1.72 -21.86
CA TYR A 185 0.90 2.45 -23.05
C TYR A 185 -0.23 2.57 -24.07
N ASP A 186 -0.96 1.46 -24.33
CA ASP A 186 -2.14 1.38 -25.18
C ASP A 186 -3.06 0.21 -24.77
N ALA A 187 -4.07 -0.09 -25.56
CA ALA A 187 -5.00 -1.20 -25.29
C ALA A 187 -4.32 -2.57 -25.22
N THR A 188 -3.14 -2.75 -25.82
CA THR A 188 -2.43 -4.03 -25.95
C THR A 188 -1.19 -4.14 -25.10
N THR A 189 -0.59 -3.00 -24.67
CA THR A 189 0.69 -2.95 -23.97
C THR A 189 0.61 -2.10 -22.71
N ALA A 190 1.41 -2.46 -21.70
CA ALA A 190 1.63 -1.69 -20.48
C ALA A 190 3.12 -1.48 -20.24
N TRP A 191 3.46 -0.44 -19.50
CA TRP A 191 4.82 -0.17 -19.11
C TRP A 191 5.34 -1.22 -18.12
N THR A 192 6.61 -1.55 -18.24
CA THR A 192 7.35 -2.44 -17.34
C THR A 192 8.65 -1.78 -16.95
N LEU A 193 9.14 -2.11 -15.75
CA LEU A 193 10.41 -1.61 -15.22
C LEU A 193 11.33 -2.77 -14.84
N TYR A 194 12.59 -2.71 -15.29
CA TYR A 194 13.63 -3.62 -14.86
C TYR A 194 14.32 -3.10 -13.60
N LEU A 195 14.05 -3.72 -12.46
CA LEU A 195 14.52 -3.24 -11.15
C LEU A 195 16.04 -3.36 -10.92
N SER A 196 16.80 -3.96 -11.86
CA SER A 196 18.25 -4.00 -11.77
C SER A 196 18.91 -2.67 -12.16
N ASN A 197 18.35 -1.97 -13.15
CA ASN A 197 19.00 -0.78 -13.73
C ASN A 197 18.05 0.37 -14.06
N GLY A 198 16.74 0.21 -13.80
CA GLY A 198 15.74 1.24 -14.08
C GLY A 198 15.35 1.38 -15.56
N SER A 199 15.69 0.41 -16.41
CA SER A 199 15.22 0.41 -17.80
C SER A 199 13.72 0.17 -17.84
N ALA A 200 12.98 1.03 -18.59
CA ALA A 200 11.56 0.84 -18.84
C ALA A 200 11.29 0.56 -20.30
N THR A 201 10.30 -0.27 -20.55
CA THR A 201 9.77 -0.56 -21.89
C THR A 201 8.27 -0.83 -21.80
N ASN A 202 7.59 -0.90 -22.95
CA ASN A 202 6.21 -1.40 -23.00
C ASN A 202 6.21 -2.88 -23.43
N SER A 203 5.38 -3.66 -22.79
CA SER A 203 5.25 -5.11 -23.00
C SER A 203 3.80 -5.48 -23.29
N ALA A 204 3.59 -6.49 -24.14
CA ALA A 204 2.26 -7.00 -24.47
C ALA A 204 1.62 -7.66 -23.25
N LYS A 205 0.58 -7.02 -22.67
CA LYS A 205 0.05 -7.32 -21.36
C LYS A 205 -0.69 -8.65 -21.24
N ALA A 206 -1.24 -9.17 -22.35
CA ALA A 206 -1.95 -10.44 -22.36
C ALA A 206 -1.05 -11.65 -22.73
N THR A 207 0.20 -11.43 -23.15
CA THR A 207 1.06 -12.52 -23.68
C THR A 207 2.45 -12.57 -23.09
N LEU A 208 3.07 -11.42 -22.78
CA LEU A 208 4.36 -11.40 -22.09
C LEU A 208 4.16 -11.59 -20.57
N GLN A 209 5.16 -12.11 -19.91
CA GLN A 209 5.11 -12.46 -18.51
C GLN A 209 6.21 -11.72 -17.75
N HIS A 210 5.85 -11.06 -16.66
CA HIS A 210 6.76 -10.36 -15.75
C HIS A 210 6.27 -10.51 -14.30
N ARG A 211 7.06 -10.04 -13.36
CA ARG A 211 6.71 -10.01 -11.95
C ARG A 211 5.63 -8.98 -11.63
N VAL A 212 4.86 -9.25 -10.58
CA VAL A 212 3.92 -8.29 -9.98
C VAL A 212 4.14 -8.26 -8.48
N ARG A 213 4.45 -7.10 -7.94
CA ARG A 213 4.43 -6.81 -6.51
C ARG A 213 3.25 -5.90 -6.21
N PRO A 214 2.20 -6.38 -5.54
CA PRO A 214 1.08 -5.52 -5.14
C PRO A 214 1.52 -4.45 -4.15
N VAL A 215 0.85 -3.32 -4.21
CA VAL A 215 1.00 -2.22 -3.26
C VAL A 215 -0.37 -1.75 -2.80
N SER A 216 -0.41 -1.01 -1.69
CA SER A 216 -1.61 -0.34 -1.19
C SER A 216 -1.29 1.06 -0.70
N ALA A 217 -2.32 1.85 -0.44
CA ALA A 217 -2.15 3.19 0.11
C ALA A 217 -1.53 3.12 1.52
N PHE A 218 -0.51 3.94 1.76
CA PHE A 218 0.04 4.10 3.10
C PHE A 218 -0.81 5.09 3.89
N LEU A 219 -1.78 4.56 4.61
CA LEU A 219 -2.62 5.33 5.53
C LEU A 219 -2.01 5.19 6.92
N PRO A 220 -1.21 6.17 7.41
CA PRO A 220 -0.75 6.14 8.79
C PRO A 220 -1.99 6.22 9.68
N LEU A 221 -2.20 5.19 10.50
CA LEU A 221 -3.23 5.22 11.52
C LEU A 221 -2.94 6.45 12.40
N ASN A 222 -3.87 7.40 12.39
CA ASN A 222 -3.82 8.54 13.29
C ASN A 222 -3.83 8.00 14.72
N SER A 223 -2.67 8.02 15.38
CA SER A 223 -2.51 7.71 16.80
C SER A 223 -3.12 8.80 17.66
#